data_11beaaf2a23a82061203b79f8906be65
#
_entry.id   11beaaf2a23a82061203b79f8906be65
#
_cell.length_a   1.000
_cell.length_b   1.000
_cell.length_c   1.000
_cell.angle_alpha   90.00
_cell.angle_beta   90.00
_cell.angle_gamma   90.00
#
_symmetry.space_group_name_H-M   'P 1'
#
loop_
_entity.id
_entity.type
_entity.pdbx_description
1 polymer ?
#
loop_
_entity_poly.entity_id
_entity_poly.type
_entity_poly.pdbx_seq_one_letter_code
_entity_poly.pdbx_strand_id
1 'polypeptide(L)'
;MFTDWLGEAYYLRLFLQLSKIPHYTTLQKFTDRINVVMLGKIISSFLLFTGTRHIFAGIDSTGFKITHASDYYTSRAKLRRKKYAKLSIGADVLKQIVCTIKIRRAPTRHDNIDFRPVITRISKIKPLSVVVADKGY
;
A
#
# COMPACT_ATOMS: atom_id res chain seq x y z
N MET A 1 16.34 -0.78 -13.24
CA MET A 1 14.99 -1.34 -12.95
C MET A 1 13.88 -0.32 -13.15
N PHE A 2 13.42 0.53 -12.18
CA PHE A 2 12.38 1.53 -12.44
C PHE A 2 12.85 2.67 -13.35
N THR A 3 14.06 3.15 -13.14
CA THR A 3 14.71 4.19 -13.97
C THR A 3 14.95 3.73 -15.41
N ASP A 4 15.30 2.46 -15.60
CA ASP A 4 15.49 1.88 -16.94
C ASP A 4 14.15 1.78 -17.66
N TRP A 5 13.14 1.27 -16.98
CA TRP A 5 11.76 1.23 -17.49
C TRP A 5 11.24 2.63 -17.84
N LEU A 6 11.48 3.64 -17.00
CA LEU A 6 11.11 5.02 -17.28
C LEU A 6 11.87 5.57 -18.49
N GLY A 7 13.10 5.08 -18.73
CA GLY A 7 13.87 5.38 -19.93
C GLY A 7 13.19 4.95 -21.22
N GLU A 8 12.57 3.77 -21.20
CA GLU A 8 11.88 3.18 -22.35
C GLU A 8 10.46 3.74 -22.53
N ALA A 9 9.83 4.21 -21.46
CA ALA A 9 8.45 4.72 -21.45
C ALA A 9 8.35 6.17 -21.98
N TYR A 10 8.58 6.37 -23.28
CA TYR A 10 8.57 7.69 -23.94
C TYR A 10 7.32 8.51 -23.64
N TYR A 11 6.14 7.92 -23.83
CA TYR A 11 4.86 8.62 -23.60
C TYR A 11 4.66 9.04 -22.15
N LEU A 12 5.10 8.23 -21.19
CA LEU A 12 5.02 8.58 -19.78
C LEU A 12 5.95 9.74 -19.43
N ARG A 13 7.15 9.79 -20.00
CA ARG A 13 8.08 10.92 -19.82
C ARG A 13 7.50 12.21 -20.37
N LEU A 14 6.91 12.13 -21.57
CA LEU A 14 6.25 13.28 -22.19
C LEU A 14 5.08 13.79 -21.34
N PHE A 15 4.22 12.87 -20.88
CA PHE A 15 3.10 13.19 -19.98
C PHE A 15 3.56 13.85 -18.68
N LEU A 16 4.65 13.35 -18.08
CA LEU A 16 5.23 13.88 -16.84
C LEU A 16 6.13 15.11 -17.09
N GLN A 17 6.28 15.55 -18.32
CA GLN A 17 7.15 16.68 -18.73
C GLN A 17 8.60 16.53 -18.22
N LEU A 18 9.11 15.31 -18.21
CA LEU A 18 10.46 15.02 -17.75
C LEU A 18 11.49 15.29 -18.85
N SER A 19 12.27 16.35 -18.69
CA SER A 19 13.39 16.66 -19.59
C SER A 19 14.55 15.66 -19.45
N LYS A 20 14.72 15.10 -18.24
CA LYS A 20 15.75 14.09 -17.93
C LYS A 20 15.15 13.02 -17.03
N ILE A 21 15.65 11.79 -17.16
CA ILE A 21 15.29 10.69 -16.26
C ILE A 21 15.97 10.95 -14.92
N PRO A 22 15.20 11.02 -13.80
CA PRO A 22 15.78 11.22 -12.49
C PRO A 22 16.63 10.01 -12.10
N HIS A 23 17.80 10.28 -11.52
CA HIS A 23 18.64 9.21 -10.98
C HIS A 23 17.90 8.48 -9.83
N TYR A 24 18.16 7.19 -9.64
CA TYR A 24 17.48 6.37 -8.64
C TYR A 24 17.60 6.95 -7.21
N THR A 25 18.74 7.58 -6.87
CA THR A 25 18.91 8.23 -5.55
C THR A 25 18.01 9.44 -5.35
N THR A 26 17.65 10.14 -6.43
CA THR A 26 16.69 11.24 -6.38
C THR A 26 15.29 10.71 -6.07
N LEU A 27 14.90 9.61 -6.71
CA LEU A 27 13.63 8.93 -6.45
C LEU A 27 13.59 8.37 -5.03
N GLN A 28 14.68 7.78 -4.55
CA GLN A 28 14.79 7.30 -3.18
C GLN A 28 14.60 8.44 -2.18
N LYS A 29 15.35 9.54 -2.32
CA LYS A 29 15.20 10.72 -1.44
C LYS A 29 13.79 11.33 -1.48
N PHE A 30 13.14 11.28 -2.64
CA PHE A 30 11.75 11.72 -2.76
C PHE A 30 10.80 10.78 -2.01
N THR A 31 10.97 9.47 -2.18
CA THR A 31 10.14 8.45 -1.50
C THR A 31 10.27 8.54 0.02
N ASP A 32 11.47 8.81 0.54
CA ASP A 32 11.73 8.99 1.97
C ASP A 32 10.98 10.19 2.58
N ARG A 33 10.58 11.16 1.76
CA ARG A 33 9.78 12.32 2.18
C ARG A 33 8.28 12.03 2.23
N ILE A 34 7.82 10.96 1.55
CA ILE A 34 6.41 10.59 1.53
C ILE A 34 6.07 9.89 2.84
N ASN A 35 5.33 10.57 3.69
CA ASN A 35 4.80 9.95 4.90
C ASN A 35 3.46 9.24 4.65
N VAL A 36 3.04 8.40 5.61
CA VAL A 36 1.80 7.61 5.51
C VAL A 36 0.56 8.47 5.32
N VAL A 37 0.53 9.67 5.91
CA VAL A 37 -0.60 10.60 5.78
C VAL A 37 -0.68 11.15 4.36
N MET A 38 0.45 11.54 3.78
CA MET A 38 0.54 12.01 2.40
C MET A 38 0.15 10.92 1.41
N LEU A 39 0.65 9.70 1.60
CA LEU A 39 0.26 8.55 0.79
C LEU A 39 -1.25 8.28 0.89
N GLY A 40 -1.82 8.34 2.08
CA GLY A 40 -3.25 8.21 2.29
C GLY A 40 -4.07 9.26 1.54
N LYS A 41 -3.62 10.53 1.52
CA LYS A 41 -4.26 11.61 0.75
C LYS A 41 -4.20 11.34 -0.75
N ILE A 42 -3.06 10.92 -1.28
CA ILE A 42 -2.89 10.58 -2.70
C ILE A 42 -3.88 9.46 -3.09
N ILE A 43 -3.93 8.36 -2.33
CA ILE A 43 -4.85 7.24 -2.58
C ILE A 43 -6.30 7.72 -2.54
N SER A 44 -6.68 8.51 -1.54
CA SER A 44 -8.03 9.05 -1.43
C SER A 44 -8.40 9.97 -2.60
N SER A 45 -7.46 10.77 -3.10
CA SER A 45 -7.67 11.62 -4.27
C SER A 45 -7.96 10.79 -5.52
N PHE A 46 -7.21 9.73 -5.76
CA PHE A 46 -7.49 8.81 -6.88
C PHE A 46 -8.91 8.26 -6.80
N LEU A 47 -9.36 7.85 -5.62
CA LEU A 47 -10.70 7.33 -5.44
C LEU A 47 -11.80 8.36 -5.76
N LEU A 48 -11.56 9.64 -5.48
CA LEU A 48 -12.48 10.73 -5.82
C LEU A 48 -12.59 10.94 -7.34
N PHE A 49 -11.46 10.81 -8.08
CA PHE A 49 -11.44 10.96 -9.53
C PHE A 49 -12.13 9.85 -10.31
N THR A 50 -12.35 8.68 -9.70
CA THR A 50 -12.91 7.52 -10.43
C THR A 50 -14.38 7.63 -10.82
N GLY A 51 -15.08 8.68 -10.42
CA GLY A 51 -16.50 8.88 -10.74
C GLY A 51 -17.45 7.85 -10.12
N THR A 52 -16.94 6.85 -9.40
CA THR A 52 -17.76 5.84 -8.72
C THR A 52 -18.65 6.45 -7.65
N ARG A 53 -19.94 6.14 -7.66
CA ARG A 53 -20.88 6.57 -6.63
C ARG A 53 -20.78 5.69 -5.37
N HIS A 54 -20.58 4.39 -5.55
CA HIS A 54 -20.52 3.38 -4.50
C HIS A 54 -19.29 2.50 -4.68
N ILE A 55 -18.75 1.99 -3.57
CA ILE A 55 -17.58 1.12 -3.56
C ILE A 55 -17.99 -0.31 -3.21
N PHE A 56 -17.48 -1.26 -3.98
CA PHE A 56 -17.46 -2.68 -3.67
C PHE A 56 -16.12 -3.01 -3.03
N ALA A 57 -16.04 -2.93 -1.72
CA ALA A 57 -14.78 -3.03 -1.01
C ALA A 57 -14.35 -4.48 -0.81
N GLY A 58 -13.16 -4.82 -1.29
CA GLY A 58 -12.42 -6.03 -0.91
C GLY A 58 -11.35 -5.68 0.12
N ILE A 59 -11.17 -6.53 1.13
CA ILE A 59 -10.14 -6.38 2.16
C ILE A 59 -9.28 -7.62 2.20
N ASP A 60 -7.95 -7.39 2.16
CA ASP A 60 -6.95 -8.44 2.30
C ASP A 60 -5.72 -7.93 3.06
N SER A 61 -4.93 -8.84 3.60
CA SER A 61 -3.70 -8.53 4.33
C SER A 61 -2.54 -9.41 3.90
N THR A 62 -1.38 -8.80 3.85
CA THR A 62 -0.14 -9.51 3.59
C THR A 62 0.96 -9.10 4.57
N GLY A 63 1.93 -9.99 4.80
CA GLY A 63 3.07 -9.76 5.67
C GLY A 63 4.36 -9.52 4.89
N PHE A 64 5.10 -8.46 5.22
CA PHE A 64 6.41 -8.18 4.66
C PHE A 64 7.52 -8.31 5.70
N LYS A 65 8.60 -9.00 5.37
CA LYS A 65 9.80 -9.01 6.21
C LYS A 65 10.42 -7.60 6.23
N ILE A 66 10.69 -7.06 7.42
CA ILE A 66 11.30 -5.73 7.59
C ILE A 66 12.84 -5.83 7.60
N THR A 67 13.39 -7.00 7.90
CA THR A 67 14.85 -7.19 8.03
C THR A 67 15.39 -8.01 6.88
N HIS A 68 16.50 -7.54 6.31
CA HIS A 68 17.27 -8.30 5.32
C HIS A 68 18.17 -9.40 5.95
N ALA A 69 18.16 -9.52 7.29
CA ALA A 69 18.92 -10.57 7.97
C ALA A 69 18.41 -11.94 7.52
N SER A 70 19.34 -12.78 7.06
CA SER A 70 19.01 -14.15 6.65
C SER A 70 18.42 -14.94 7.82
N ASP A 71 17.56 -15.92 7.53
CA ASP A 71 16.98 -16.79 8.56
C ASP A 71 18.05 -17.51 9.38
N TYR A 72 19.24 -17.72 8.80
CA TYR A 72 20.41 -18.28 9.47
C TYR A 72 20.92 -17.37 10.61
N TYR A 73 21.07 -16.05 10.39
CA TYR A 73 21.51 -15.14 11.43
C TYR A 73 20.47 -14.95 12.53
N THR A 74 19.19 -14.92 12.18
CA THR A 74 18.11 -14.81 13.18
C THR A 74 17.99 -16.03 14.07
N SER A 75 18.20 -17.24 13.55
CA SER A 75 18.21 -18.48 14.33
C SER A 75 19.44 -18.55 15.24
N ARG A 76 20.62 -18.18 14.75
CA ARG A 76 21.88 -18.22 15.51
C ARG A 76 21.90 -17.17 16.64
N ALA A 77 21.30 -16.00 16.41
CA ALA A 77 21.17 -14.95 17.42
C ALA A 77 20.03 -15.22 18.43
N LYS A 78 19.36 -16.39 18.39
CA LYS A 78 18.20 -16.75 19.23
C LYS A 78 17.09 -15.67 19.25
N LEU A 79 17.01 -14.84 18.21
CA LEU A 79 15.97 -13.85 18.06
C LEU A 79 14.64 -14.56 17.73
N ARG A 80 13.87 -14.86 18.77
CA ARG A 80 12.63 -15.67 18.69
C ARG A 80 11.51 -15.02 17.84
N ARG A 81 11.63 -13.76 17.43
CA ARG A 81 10.56 -13.06 16.69
C ARG A 81 11.11 -12.37 15.44
N LYS A 82 10.73 -12.86 14.27
CA LYS A 82 10.98 -12.18 13.01
C LYS A 82 10.23 -10.84 13.01
N LYS A 83 10.95 -9.75 12.78
CA LYS A 83 10.32 -8.43 12.61
C LYS A 83 9.70 -8.39 11.21
N TYR A 84 8.40 -8.25 11.15
CA TYR A 84 7.70 -8.04 9.89
C TYR A 84 6.63 -6.95 10.05
N ALA A 85 6.27 -6.32 8.96
CA ALA A 85 5.15 -5.41 8.86
C ALA A 85 3.98 -6.14 8.23
N LYS A 86 2.79 -5.91 8.74
CA LYS A 86 1.54 -6.34 8.14
C LYS A 86 0.91 -5.17 7.41
N LEU A 87 0.58 -5.39 6.16
CA LEU A 87 -0.14 -4.45 5.31
C LEU A 87 -1.55 -4.98 5.09
N SER A 88 -2.53 -4.22 5.54
CA SER A 88 -3.94 -4.47 5.22
C SER A 88 -4.39 -3.46 4.17
N ILE A 89 -4.98 -3.94 3.10
CA ILE A 89 -5.41 -3.15 1.95
C ILE A 89 -6.92 -3.24 1.84
N GLY A 90 -7.57 -2.10 1.64
CA GLY A 90 -8.95 -2.03 1.19
C GLY A 90 -8.99 -1.48 -0.23
N ALA A 91 -9.60 -2.19 -1.15
CA ALA A 91 -9.68 -1.84 -2.57
C ALA A 91 -11.10 -1.92 -3.10
N ASP A 92 -11.42 -1.09 -4.10
CA ASP A 92 -12.61 -1.28 -4.94
C ASP A 92 -12.32 -2.41 -5.92
N VAL A 93 -12.98 -3.56 -5.73
CA VAL A 93 -12.74 -4.76 -6.55
C VAL A 93 -13.24 -4.62 -7.98
N LEU A 94 -14.27 -3.80 -8.22
CA LEU A 94 -14.80 -3.57 -9.57
C LEU A 94 -13.88 -2.66 -10.40
N LYS A 95 -13.30 -1.65 -9.76
CA LYS A 95 -12.40 -0.70 -10.42
C LYS A 95 -10.93 -1.06 -10.27
N GLN A 96 -10.61 -2.06 -9.46
CA GLN A 96 -9.23 -2.48 -9.16
C GLN A 96 -8.36 -1.33 -8.61
N ILE A 97 -8.96 -0.49 -7.75
CA ILE A 97 -8.31 0.69 -7.19
C ILE A 97 -8.15 0.52 -5.68
N VAL A 98 -6.92 0.72 -5.20
CA VAL A 98 -6.66 0.76 -3.76
C VAL A 98 -7.34 2.00 -3.16
N CYS A 99 -8.22 1.78 -2.20
CA CYS A 99 -8.97 2.83 -1.52
C CYS A 99 -8.28 3.29 -0.24
N THR A 100 -7.67 2.36 0.49
CA THR A 100 -6.96 2.65 1.72
C THR A 100 -5.93 1.57 2.04
N ILE A 101 -4.93 1.97 2.82
CA ILE A 101 -3.92 1.06 3.35
C ILE A 101 -3.77 1.26 4.85
N LYS A 102 -3.45 0.19 5.57
CA LYS A 102 -3.08 0.21 6.97
C LYS A 102 -1.86 -0.66 7.20
N ILE A 103 -0.83 -0.08 7.83
CA ILE A 103 0.42 -0.79 8.14
C ILE A 103 0.52 -0.97 9.65
N ARG A 104 0.84 -2.18 10.08
CA ARG A 104 1.17 -2.50 11.47
C ARG A 104 2.53 -3.17 11.56
N ARG A 105 3.29 -2.84 12.59
CA ARG A 105 4.52 -3.59 12.94
C ARG A 105 4.16 -4.76 13.86
N ALA A 106 4.93 -5.84 13.79
CA ALA A 106 4.80 -6.98 14.71
C ALA A 106 4.90 -6.57 16.21
N PRO A 107 4.27 -7.31 17.16
CA PRO A 107 3.58 -8.58 16.96
C PRO A 107 2.21 -8.40 16.32
N THR A 108 1.90 -9.25 15.37
CA THR A 108 0.64 -9.19 14.67
C THR A 108 -0.43 -9.91 15.48
N ARG A 109 -1.50 -9.22 15.74
CA ARG A 109 -2.77 -9.82 16.16
C ARG A 109 -3.55 -10.28 14.91
N HIS A 110 -4.69 -10.94 15.14
CA HIS A 110 -5.58 -11.37 14.07
C HIS A 110 -5.95 -10.25 13.09
N ASP A 111 -6.32 -10.59 11.88
CA ASP A 111 -6.60 -9.67 10.78
C ASP A 111 -7.86 -8.86 11.01
N ASN A 112 -8.83 -9.43 11.73
CA ASN A 112 -10.08 -8.79 12.08
C ASN A 112 -9.92 -7.42 12.78
N ILE A 113 -8.78 -7.16 13.46
CA ILE A 113 -8.50 -5.86 14.07
C ILE A 113 -8.35 -4.74 13.04
N ASP A 114 -7.93 -5.08 11.81
CA ASP A 114 -7.76 -4.11 10.73
C ASP A 114 -9.04 -3.87 9.94
N PHE A 115 -9.99 -4.78 10.01
CA PHE A 115 -11.24 -4.71 9.26
C PHE A 115 -11.97 -3.39 9.50
N ARG A 116 -12.40 -3.16 10.75
CA ARG A 116 -13.18 -1.96 11.10
C ARG A 116 -12.46 -0.65 10.73
N PRO A 117 -11.18 -0.44 11.07
CA PRO A 117 -10.44 0.76 10.66
C PRO A 117 -10.36 0.96 9.14
N VAL A 118 -10.16 -0.12 8.37
CA VAL A 118 -10.08 -0.05 6.91
C VAL A 118 -11.43 0.36 6.34
N ILE A 119 -12.51 -0.31 6.73
CA ILE A 119 -13.87 0.00 6.29
C ILE A 119 -14.28 1.42 6.67
N THR A 120 -14.02 1.83 7.90
CA THR A 120 -14.35 3.20 8.35
C THR A 120 -13.61 4.27 7.53
N ARG A 121 -12.39 4.01 7.09
CA ARG A 121 -11.66 4.95 6.23
C ARG A 121 -12.29 5.04 4.84
N ILE A 122 -12.67 3.91 4.25
CA ILE A 122 -13.30 3.88 2.92
C ILE A 122 -14.65 4.58 2.97
N SER A 123 -15.49 4.27 3.96
CA SER A 123 -16.84 4.83 4.11
C SER A 123 -16.87 6.35 4.32
N LYS A 124 -15.75 6.93 4.84
CA LYS A 124 -15.60 8.40 4.95
C LYS A 124 -15.34 9.08 3.60
N ILE A 125 -14.90 8.32 2.59
CA ILE A 125 -14.58 8.87 1.27
C ILE A 125 -15.79 8.72 0.34
N LYS A 126 -16.39 7.53 0.33
CA LYS A 126 -17.56 7.19 -0.50
C LYS A 126 -18.41 6.12 0.16
N PRO A 127 -19.75 6.08 -0.14
CA PRO A 127 -20.64 5.04 0.34
C PRO A 127 -20.18 3.64 -0.09
N LEU A 128 -20.33 2.68 0.81
CA LEU A 128 -20.06 1.27 0.57
C LEU A 128 -21.35 0.55 0.17
N SER A 129 -21.32 -0.23 -0.91
CA SER A 129 -22.43 -1.11 -1.29
C SER A 129 -22.23 -2.52 -0.78
N VAL A 130 -21.00 -3.04 -0.92
CA VAL A 130 -20.67 -4.41 -0.53
C VAL A 130 -19.28 -4.40 0.10
N VAL A 131 -19.08 -5.29 1.08
CA VAL A 131 -17.76 -5.55 1.66
C VAL A 131 -17.49 -7.04 1.58
N VAL A 132 -16.37 -7.39 1.00
CA VAL A 132 -15.88 -8.78 0.89
C VAL A 132 -14.54 -8.87 1.61
N ALA A 133 -14.40 -9.87 2.45
CA ALA A 133 -13.16 -10.17 3.16
C ALA A 133 -12.99 -11.68 3.29
N ASP A 134 -11.75 -12.13 3.47
CA ASP A 134 -11.47 -13.54 3.76
C ASP A 134 -11.95 -13.90 5.17
N LYS A 135 -12.11 -15.22 5.44
CA LYS A 135 -12.57 -15.78 6.74
C LYS A 135 -11.70 -15.36 7.95
N GLY A 136 -10.54 -14.80 7.73
CA GLY A 136 -9.66 -14.26 8.78
C GLY A 136 -10.13 -12.93 9.40
N TYR A 137 -11.17 -12.31 8.83
CA TYR A 137 -11.71 -11.01 9.23
C TYR A 137 -13.00 -11.10 10.03
#